data_c97e3c6ce0be56dd057dac2e03c6b670
#
_entry.id   c97e3c6ce0be56dd057dac2e03c6b670
#
_cell.length_a   1.000
_cell.length_b   1.000
_cell.length_c   1.000
_cell.angle_alpha   90.00
_cell.angle_beta   90.00
_cell.angle_gamma   90.00
#
_symmetry.space_group_name_H-M   'P 1'
#
loop_
_entity.id
_entity.type
_entity.pdbx_description
1 polymer ?
#
loop_
_entity_poly.entity_id
_entity_poly.type
_entity_poly.pdbx_seq_one_letter_code
_entity_poly.pdbx_strand_id
1 'polypeptide(L)'
;PAGNGRKYSVNGLDDDGNVDCRLHPLWGHSVALNYGFVFDECNRDAIKPKAFMFAAEGATAAGVAAQVEAAQVESGGFRDGDLATVLAGTNDIIEIYQRFPGESADALTALAAERGAQLARAVNRLVELGAKVIISDVPNVGLTPYALKERALHTDTDRAALLTRLTTAFNQQLGVTILLDGRFIGLVQADLQFRAIAQSPGGYGFVNVTEGACTVALPLCRDDT
;
A
#
# COMPACT_ATOMS: atom_id res chain seq x y z
N PRO A 1 0.80 -0.39 -12.07
CA PRO A 1 0.53 -1.74 -12.58
C PRO A 1 1.71 -2.22 -13.40
N ALA A 2 1.92 -3.56 -13.40
CA ALA A 2 2.84 -4.14 -14.36
C ALA A 2 2.24 -4.03 -15.76
N GLY A 3 3.07 -3.99 -16.80
CA GLY A 3 2.58 -3.96 -18.17
C GLY A 3 1.56 -5.07 -18.45
N ASN A 4 0.72 -4.90 -19.47
CA ASN A 4 -0.35 -5.83 -19.86
C ASN A 4 -1.53 -5.94 -18.86
N GLY A 5 -1.81 -4.91 -18.05
CA GLY A 5 -2.93 -4.85 -17.12
C GLY A 5 -2.78 -5.74 -15.88
N ARG A 6 -1.61 -6.35 -15.66
CA ARG A 6 -1.32 -7.11 -14.44
C ARG A 6 -1.14 -6.18 -13.24
N LYS A 7 -1.61 -6.65 -12.09
CA LYS A 7 -1.52 -5.95 -10.81
C LYS A 7 -0.53 -6.67 -9.89
N TYR A 8 0.11 -5.93 -9.01
CA TYR A 8 0.89 -6.51 -7.89
C TYR A 8 -0.06 -6.98 -6.78
N SER A 9 -0.91 -7.93 -7.14
CA SER A 9 -1.92 -8.60 -6.33
C SER A 9 -2.31 -9.89 -7.04
N VAL A 10 -3.34 -10.58 -6.57
CA VAL A 10 -3.96 -11.69 -7.30
C VAL A 10 -4.63 -11.14 -8.55
N ASN A 11 -4.30 -11.69 -9.71
CA ASN A 11 -4.90 -11.32 -10.99
C ASN A 11 -6.03 -12.30 -11.34
N GLY A 12 -7.21 -11.78 -11.63
CA GLY A 12 -8.35 -12.57 -12.07
C GLY A 12 -8.20 -13.04 -13.52
N LEU A 13 -8.74 -14.22 -13.81
CA LEU A 13 -8.79 -14.79 -15.14
C LEU A 13 -10.20 -14.69 -15.71
N ASP A 14 -10.32 -14.38 -17.02
CA ASP A 14 -11.56 -14.50 -17.76
C ASP A 14 -11.88 -15.98 -18.08
N ASP A 15 -13.03 -16.24 -18.72
CA ASP A 15 -13.48 -17.58 -19.07
C ASP A 15 -12.55 -18.32 -20.04
N ASP A 16 -11.69 -17.58 -20.75
CA ASP A 16 -10.69 -18.11 -21.67
C ASP A 16 -9.32 -18.32 -20.99
N GLY A 17 -9.19 -18.03 -19.70
CA GLY A 17 -7.96 -18.16 -18.91
C GLY A 17 -6.96 -17.03 -19.09
N ASN A 18 -7.36 -15.91 -19.69
CA ASN A 18 -6.50 -14.73 -19.83
C ASN A 18 -6.68 -13.78 -18.62
N VAL A 19 -5.62 -13.05 -18.27
CA VAL A 19 -5.71 -12.04 -17.21
C VAL A 19 -6.68 -10.93 -17.63
N ASP A 20 -7.74 -10.74 -16.82
CA ASP A 20 -8.63 -9.59 -16.93
C ASP A 20 -8.37 -8.60 -15.80
N CYS A 21 -7.84 -7.44 -16.14
CA CYS A 21 -7.50 -6.39 -15.18
C CYS A 21 -8.72 -5.83 -14.42
N ARG A 22 -9.95 -6.05 -14.90
CA ARG A 22 -11.19 -5.62 -14.24
C ARG A 22 -11.57 -6.52 -13.08
N LEU A 23 -11.12 -7.78 -13.10
CA LEU A 23 -11.33 -8.73 -12.02
C LEU A 23 -10.36 -8.43 -10.87
N HIS A 24 -10.80 -8.62 -9.62
CA HIS A 24 -10.03 -8.29 -8.41
C HIS A 24 -9.44 -6.87 -8.43
N PRO A 25 -10.26 -5.81 -8.57
CA PRO A 25 -9.77 -4.45 -8.65
C PRO A 25 -8.99 -4.07 -7.40
N LEU A 26 -7.89 -3.34 -7.57
CA LEU A 26 -7.23 -2.68 -6.45
C LEU A 26 -8.16 -1.63 -5.86
N TRP A 27 -7.96 -1.27 -4.59
CA TRP A 27 -8.80 -0.28 -3.92
C TRP A 27 -8.87 1.08 -4.66
N GLY A 28 -7.76 1.53 -5.26
CA GLY A 28 -7.74 2.73 -6.10
C GLY A 28 -8.62 2.59 -7.35
N HIS A 29 -8.65 1.40 -7.98
CA HIS A 29 -9.55 1.12 -9.08
C HIS A 29 -11.02 1.18 -8.64
N SER A 30 -11.34 0.59 -7.47
CA SER A 30 -12.70 0.61 -6.92
C SER A 30 -13.16 2.04 -6.62
N VAL A 31 -12.28 2.88 -6.08
CA VAL A 31 -12.57 4.30 -5.86
C VAL A 31 -12.86 5.01 -7.19
N ALA A 32 -11.99 4.87 -8.18
CA ALA A 32 -12.17 5.50 -9.49
C ALA A 32 -13.47 5.07 -10.18
N LEU A 33 -13.79 3.76 -10.15
CA LEU A 33 -15.03 3.22 -10.73
C LEU A 33 -16.28 3.84 -10.11
N ASN A 34 -16.30 4.13 -8.81
CA ASN A 34 -17.44 4.79 -8.15
C ASN A 34 -17.69 6.22 -8.67
N TYR A 35 -16.67 6.85 -9.27
CA TYR A 35 -16.79 8.16 -9.93
C TYR A 35 -16.94 8.03 -11.46
N GLY A 36 -17.05 6.82 -12.00
CA GLY A 36 -17.12 6.59 -13.43
C GLY A 36 -15.80 6.88 -14.15
N PHE A 37 -14.67 6.79 -13.46
CA PHE A 37 -13.34 7.03 -14.02
C PHE A 37 -12.63 5.70 -14.33
N VAL A 38 -11.82 5.71 -15.38
CA VAL A 38 -10.98 4.60 -15.78
C VAL A 38 -9.51 5.00 -15.78
N PHE A 39 -8.65 4.04 -15.47
CA PHE A 39 -7.20 4.14 -15.67
C PHE A 39 -6.84 3.63 -17.05
N ASP A 40 -5.85 4.23 -17.69
CA ASP A 40 -5.39 3.81 -19.02
C ASP A 40 -4.87 2.36 -19.02
N GLU A 41 -4.25 1.96 -17.92
CA GLU A 41 -3.69 0.62 -17.73
C GLU A 41 -4.73 -0.52 -17.72
N CYS A 42 -6.01 -0.19 -17.53
CA CYS A 42 -7.11 -1.14 -17.61
C CYS A 42 -8.31 -0.50 -18.32
N ASN A 43 -8.17 -0.21 -19.62
CA ASN A 43 -9.13 0.54 -20.40
C ASN A 43 -9.48 -0.22 -21.70
N ARG A 44 -10.25 -1.33 -21.57
CA ARG A 44 -10.66 -2.14 -22.71
C ARG A 44 -11.67 -1.46 -23.63
N ASP A 45 -12.46 -0.52 -23.09
CA ASP A 45 -13.56 0.13 -23.82
C ASP A 45 -13.11 1.45 -24.47
N ALA A 46 -11.81 1.75 -24.49
CA ALA A 46 -11.21 2.96 -25.05
C ALA A 46 -11.88 4.27 -24.57
N ILE A 47 -12.36 4.29 -23.33
CA ILE A 47 -12.91 5.48 -22.69
C ILE A 47 -11.76 6.46 -22.42
N LYS A 48 -12.00 7.76 -22.58
CA LYS A 48 -10.98 8.75 -22.26
C LYS A 48 -10.61 8.66 -20.76
N PRO A 49 -9.35 8.30 -20.40
CA PRO A 49 -8.95 8.17 -19.01
C PRO A 49 -9.09 9.49 -18.25
N LYS A 50 -9.55 9.38 -16.99
CA LYS A 50 -9.63 10.50 -16.03
C LYS A 50 -8.97 10.13 -14.70
N ALA A 51 -8.44 8.94 -14.59
CA ALA A 51 -7.64 8.49 -13.45
C ALA A 51 -6.22 8.16 -13.92
N PHE A 52 -5.23 8.50 -13.09
CA PHE A 52 -3.82 8.35 -13.38
C PHE A 52 -3.16 7.47 -12.31
N MET A 53 -2.29 6.56 -12.72
CA MET A 53 -1.62 5.62 -11.82
C MET A 53 -0.12 5.95 -11.77
N PHE A 54 0.30 6.57 -10.68
CA PHE A 54 1.72 6.86 -10.41
C PHE A 54 2.36 5.83 -9.47
N ALA A 55 1.58 4.88 -8.95
CA ALA A 55 2.09 3.84 -8.07
C ALA A 55 3.10 2.94 -8.79
N ALA A 56 4.23 2.70 -8.15
CA ALA A 56 5.31 1.85 -8.65
C ALA A 56 5.61 0.73 -7.66
N GLU A 57 6.03 -0.42 -8.21
CA GLU A 57 6.54 -1.52 -7.39
C GLU A 57 7.75 -1.07 -6.57
N GLY A 58 7.85 -1.55 -5.33
CA GLY A 58 8.97 -1.24 -4.45
C GLY A 58 9.00 0.21 -3.93
N ALA A 59 8.01 1.04 -4.24
CA ALA A 59 8.00 2.42 -3.80
C ALA A 59 8.05 2.54 -2.28
N THR A 60 8.92 3.42 -1.81
CA THR A 60 9.06 3.84 -0.41
C THR A 60 8.45 5.22 -0.22
N ALA A 61 8.43 5.73 1.00
CA ALA A 61 8.00 7.10 1.32
C ALA A 61 8.72 8.17 0.46
N ALA A 62 10.01 7.97 0.19
CA ALA A 62 10.78 8.84 -0.72
C ALA A 62 10.29 8.73 -2.17
N GLY A 63 9.95 7.51 -2.62
CA GLY A 63 9.38 7.28 -3.95
C GLY A 63 8.02 7.97 -4.13
N VAL A 64 7.18 7.97 -3.09
CA VAL A 64 5.89 8.69 -3.13
C VAL A 64 6.08 10.19 -3.32
N ALA A 65 7.06 10.80 -2.66
CA ALA A 65 7.35 12.22 -2.87
C ALA A 65 7.69 12.52 -4.34
N ALA A 66 8.50 11.69 -4.99
CA ALA A 66 8.80 11.81 -6.42
C ALA A 66 7.56 11.60 -7.30
N GLN A 67 6.69 10.65 -6.94
CA GLN A 67 5.42 10.42 -7.66
C GLN A 67 4.47 11.62 -7.57
N VAL A 68 4.45 12.33 -6.44
CA VAL A 68 3.65 13.56 -6.27
C VAL A 68 4.11 14.64 -7.24
N GLU A 69 5.42 14.86 -7.36
CA GLU A 69 5.96 15.87 -8.29
C GLU A 69 5.74 15.44 -9.75
N ALA A 70 5.89 14.17 -10.09
CA ALA A 70 5.55 13.65 -11.42
C ALA A 70 4.07 13.86 -11.75
N ALA A 71 3.18 13.53 -10.82
CA ALA A 71 1.74 13.72 -10.98
C ALA A 71 1.39 15.19 -11.22
N GLN A 72 2.02 16.12 -10.49
CA GLN A 72 1.83 17.55 -10.68
C GLN A 72 2.18 17.98 -12.11
N VAL A 73 3.24 17.45 -12.69
CA VAL A 73 3.68 17.79 -14.04
C VAL A 73 2.81 17.13 -15.12
N GLU A 74 2.59 15.82 -15.00
CA GLU A 74 1.93 15.02 -16.04
C GLU A 74 0.42 15.27 -16.12
N SER A 75 -0.24 15.52 -14.98
CA SER A 75 -1.67 15.85 -14.96
C SER A 75 -1.98 17.30 -15.35
N GLY A 76 -0.96 18.16 -15.45
CA GLY A 76 -1.12 19.60 -15.65
C GLY A 76 -1.55 20.34 -14.38
N GLY A 77 -1.21 19.78 -13.23
CA GLY A 77 -1.51 20.31 -11.89
C GLY A 77 -2.79 19.76 -11.28
N PHE A 78 -2.85 19.76 -9.96
CA PHE A 78 -4.05 19.37 -9.21
C PHE A 78 -5.07 20.51 -9.22
N ARG A 79 -6.35 20.16 -9.19
CA ARG A 79 -7.49 21.06 -9.18
C ARG A 79 -8.36 20.81 -7.98
N ASP A 80 -9.15 21.80 -7.59
CA ASP A 80 -10.18 21.58 -6.56
C ASP A 80 -11.13 20.45 -7.01
N GLY A 81 -11.30 19.47 -6.13
CA GLY A 81 -12.07 18.26 -6.39
C GLY A 81 -11.28 17.07 -6.89
N ASP A 82 -10.00 17.22 -7.25
CA ASP A 82 -9.15 16.07 -7.55
C ASP A 82 -8.90 15.24 -6.28
N LEU A 83 -8.94 13.91 -6.43
CA LEU A 83 -8.74 12.95 -5.35
C LEU A 83 -7.47 12.15 -5.58
N ALA A 84 -6.53 12.24 -4.66
CA ALA A 84 -5.35 11.39 -4.60
C ALA A 84 -5.56 10.26 -3.59
N THR A 85 -5.21 9.02 -3.96
CA THR A 85 -5.21 7.87 -3.06
C THR A 85 -3.79 7.41 -2.80
N VAL A 86 -3.39 7.25 -1.54
CA VAL A 86 -2.03 6.91 -1.13
C VAL A 86 -2.02 5.68 -0.22
N LEU A 87 -1.20 4.68 -0.56
CA LEU A 87 -0.82 3.56 0.30
C LEU A 87 0.64 3.24 0.04
N ALA A 88 1.49 3.49 1.01
CA ALA A 88 2.92 3.20 0.96
C ALA A 88 3.47 2.99 2.38
N GLY A 89 4.70 2.47 2.50
CA GLY A 89 5.39 2.26 3.77
C GLY A 89 5.74 0.80 4.05
N THR A 90 5.04 -0.18 3.46
CA THR A 90 5.40 -1.59 3.62
C THR A 90 6.82 -1.86 3.13
N ASN A 91 7.21 -1.29 1.99
CA ASN A 91 8.57 -1.45 1.45
C ASN A 91 9.61 -0.77 2.35
N ASP A 92 9.29 0.40 2.94
CA ASP A 92 10.17 1.03 3.94
C ASP A 92 10.41 0.11 5.14
N ILE A 93 9.34 -0.50 5.67
CA ILE A 93 9.43 -1.39 6.83
C ILE A 93 10.25 -2.64 6.50
N ILE A 94 10.07 -3.25 5.33
CA ILE A 94 10.83 -4.43 4.90
C ILE A 94 12.32 -4.05 4.70
N GLU A 95 12.60 -2.96 4.00
CA GLU A 95 13.98 -2.45 3.78
C GLU A 95 14.70 -2.19 5.12
N ILE A 96 14.01 -1.54 6.06
CA ILE A 96 14.56 -1.25 7.39
C ILE A 96 14.79 -2.54 8.16
N TYR A 97 13.82 -3.47 8.16
CA TYR A 97 13.94 -4.76 8.81
C TYR A 97 15.14 -5.57 8.33
N GLN A 98 15.42 -5.55 7.03
CA GLN A 98 16.56 -6.28 6.43
C GLN A 98 17.93 -5.84 6.95
N ARG A 99 18.03 -4.68 7.63
CA ARG A 99 19.28 -4.21 8.27
C ARG A 99 19.52 -4.88 9.63
N PHE A 100 18.52 -5.54 10.20
CA PHE A 100 18.68 -6.31 11.44
C PHE A 100 19.37 -7.65 11.16
N PRO A 101 20.32 -8.16 11.99
CA PRO A 101 20.79 -7.58 13.26
C PRO A 101 21.99 -6.63 13.15
N GLY A 102 22.38 -6.24 11.95
CA GLY A 102 23.51 -5.32 11.76
C GLY A 102 23.29 -3.94 12.42
N GLU A 103 22.04 -3.52 12.50
CA GLU A 103 21.63 -2.33 13.24
C GLU A 103 20.69 -2.72 14.41
N SER A 104 20.70 -1.94 15.48
CA SER A 104 19.88 -2.21 16.66
C SER A 104 18.38 -2.00 16.37
N ALA A 105 17.51 -2.77 17.05
CA ALA A 105 16.06 -2.61 16.93
C ALA A 105 15.58 -1.18 17.26
N ASP A 106 16.26 -0.48 18.18
CA ASP A 106 15.91 0.90 18.54
C ASP A 106 16.26 1.88 17.41
N ALA A 107 17.44 1.75 16.80
CA ALA A 107 17.83 2.56 15.65
C ALA A 107 16.90 2.35 14.46
N LEU A 108 16.53 1.10 14.17
CA LEU A 108 15.60 0.77 13.10
C LEU A 108 14.19 1.29 13.38
N THR A 109 13.75 1.28 14.65
CA THR A 109 12.45 1.86 15.05
C THR A 109 12.43 3.37 14.84
N ALA A 110 13.50 4.07 15.18
CA ALA A 110 13.63 5.51 14.93
C ALA A 110 13.61 5.83 13.41
N LEU A 111 14.30 5.00 12.60
CA LEU A 111 14.30 5.15 11.14
C LEU A 111 12.88 4.90 10.56
N ALA A 112 12.14 3.91 11.06
CA ALA A 112 10.77 3.66 10.62
C ALA A 112 9.86 4.85 10.92
N ALA A 113 10.00 5.48 12.09
CA ALA A 113 9.28 6.69 12.44
C ALA A 113 9.64 7.85 11.47
N GLU A 114 10.92 8.03 11.14
CA GLU A 114 11.35 9.06 10.19
C GLU A 114 10.70 8.87 8.80
N ARG A 115 10.66 7.62 8.32
CA ARG A 115 10.00 7.28 7.05
C ARG A 115 8.50 7.55 7.08
N GLY A 116 7.83 7.27 8.21
CA GLY A 116 6.42 7.63 8.42
C GLY A 116 6.18 9.14 8.32
N ALA A 117 7.06 9.94 8.94
CA ALA A 117 7.01 11.40 8.80
C ALA A 117 7.28 11.86 7.35
N GLN A 118 8.16 11.18 6.62
CA GLN A 118 8.44 11.49 5.22
C GLN A 118 7.20 11.27 4.35
N LEU A 119 6.48 10.15 4.52
CA LEU A 119 5.22 9.89 3.82
C LEU A 119 4.17 10.95 4.16
N ALA A 120 4.04 11.32 5.45
CA ALA A 120 3.11 12.37 5.87
C ALA A 120 3.38 13.71 5.17
N ARG A 121 4.64 14.10 5.02
CA ARG A 121 5.01 15.32 4.27
C ARG A 121 4.59 15.26 2.81
N ALA A 122 4.73 14.10 2.16
CA ALA A 122 4.25 13.91 0.78
C ALA A 122 2.71 14.04 0.69
N VAL A 123 1.97 13.52 1.66
CA VAL A 123 0.51 13.69 1.77
C VAL A 123 0.12 15.16 1.99
N ASN A 124 0.78 15.86 2.91
CA ASN A 124 0.55 17.28 3.14
C ASN A 124 0.83 18.10 1.87
N ARG A 125 1.89 17.72 1.12
CA ARG A 125 2.22 18.35 -0.17
C ARG A 125 1.11 18.20 -1.21
N LEU A 126 0.46 17.04 -1.30
CA LEU A 126 -0.71 16.85 -2.19
C LEU A 126 -1.85 17.83 -1.86
N VAL A 127 -2.12 18.04 -0.56
CA VAL A 127 -3.13 19.01 -0.12
C VAL A 127 -2.73 20.44 -0.46
N GLU A 128 -1.47 20.82 -0.25
CA GLU A 128 -0.94 22.15 -0.65
C GLU A 128 -1.07 22.39 -2.15
N LEU A 129 -0.97 21.33 -2.95
CA LEU A 129 -1.14 21.37 -4.41
C LEU A 129 -2.62 21.41 -4.85
N GLY A 130 -3.57 21.30 -3.91
CA GLY A 130 -5.00 21.42 -4.16
C GLY A 130 -5.79 20.11 -4.23
N ALA A 131 -5.14 18.95 -4.05
CA ALA A 131 -5.83 17.67 -4.03
C ALA A 131 -6.52 17.40 -2.68
N LYS A 132 -7.61 16.64 -2.70
CA LYS A 132 -8.11 15.90 -1.55
C LYS A 132 -7.39 14.54 -1.49
N VAL A 133 -7.10 14.03 -0.30
CA VAL A 133 -6.29 12.83 -0.14
C VAL A 133 -7.02 11.77 0.69
N ILE A 134 -7.02 10.53 0.21
CA ILE A 134 -7.29 9.36 1.05
C ILE A 134 -5.96 8.64 1.24
N ILE A 135 -5.48 8.62 2.49
CA ILE A 135 -4.28 7.89 2.91
C ILE A 135 -4.66 6.67 3.73
N SER A 136 -4.07 5.52 3.43
CA SER A 136 -4.12 4.36 4.32
C SER A 136 -2.86 4.31 5.16
N ASP A 137 -3.00 4.03 6.47
CA ASP A 137 -1.86 3.59 7.26
C ASP A 137 -1.37 2.21 6.78
N VAL A 138 -0.16 1.83 7.21
CA VAL A 138 0.44 0.55 6.80
C VAL A 138 -0.18 -0.58 7.60
N PRO A 139 -0.77 -1.62 6.95
CA PRO A 139 -1.19 -2.84 7.62
C PRO A 139 -0.03 -3.47 8.38
N ASN A 140 -0.31 -4.04 9.56
CA ASN A 140 0.74 -4.60 10.41
C ASN A 140 1.55 -5.69 9.71
N VAL A 141 2.76 -5.35 9.28
CA VAL A 141 3.65 -6.28 8.58
C VAL A 141 4.00 -7.48 9.45
N GLY A 142 4.07 -7.32 10.78
CA GLY A 142 4.35 -8.39 11.72
C GLY A 142 3.25 -9.46 11.83
N LEU A 143 2.06 -9.22 11.27
CA LEU A 143 0.97 -10.20 11.21
C LEU A 143 0.89 -10.94 9.87
N THR A 144 1.76 -10.62 8.92
CA THR A 144 1.76 -11.23 7.59
C THR A 144 2.39 -12.62 7.59
N PRO A 145 2.05 -13.48 6.61
CA PRO A 145 2.73 -14.75 6.39
C PRO A 145 4.26 -14.62 6.28
N TYR A 146 4.74 -13.52 5.69
CA TYR A 146 6.17 -13.21 5.64
C TYR A 146 6.79 -13.12 7.05
N ALA A 147 6.18 -12.34 7.95
CA ALA A 147 6.68 -12.16 9.30
C ALA A 147 6.64 -13.46 10.13
N LEU A 148 5.59 -14.28 9.93
CA LEU A 148 5.48 -15.58 10.58
C LEU A 148 6.58 -16.55 10.13
N LYS A 149 6.92 -16.53 8.84
CA LYS A 149 8.04 -17.29 8.29
C LYS A 149 9.39 -16.82 8.85
N GLU A 150 9.62 -15.50 8.89
CA GLU A 150 10.83 -14.93 9.49
C GLU A 150 10.99 -15.30 10.96
N ARG A 151 9.89 -15.28 11.75
CA ARG A 151 9.89 -15.73 13.14
C ARG A 151 10.24 -17.22 13.27
N ALA A 152 9.80 -18.05 12.34
CA ALA A 152 10.11 -19.49 12.38
C ALA A 152 11.57 -19.78 11.97
N LEU A 153 12.15 -18.98 11.09
CA LEU A 153 13.53 -19.15 10.61
C LEU A 153 14.58 -18.60 11.58
N HIS A 154 14.23 -17.64 12.42
CA HIS A 154 15.14 -16.96 13.32
C HIS A 154 14.70 -17.10 14.78
N THR A 155 15.55 -17.70 15.61
CA THR A 155 15.26 -17.98 17.04
C THR A 155 15.95 -17.01 17.99
N ASP A 156 16.78 -16.12 17.48
CA ASP A 156 17.56 -15.12 18.25
C ASP A 156 16.68 -13.97 18.77
N THR A 157 15.66 -13.61 18.01
CA THR A 157 14.71 -12.51 18.31
C THR A 157 13.38 -12.81 17.64
N ASP A 158 12.27 -12.45 18.25
CA ASP A 158 10.95 -12.51 17.59
C ASP A 158 10.86 -11.49 16.46
N ARG A 159 11.10 -11.97 15.24
CA ARG A 159 11.11 -11.15 14.01
C ARG A 159 9.75 -10.57 13.69
N ALA A 160 8.66 -11.27 13.99
CA ALA A 160 7.30 -10.77 13.79
C ALA A 160 6.98 -9.64 14.78
N ALA A 161 7.44 -9.73 16.02
CA ALA A 161 7.32 -8.65 16.99
C ALA A 161 8.15 -7.41 16.56
N LEU A 162 9.35 -7.61 16.02
CA LEU A 162 10.15 -6.51 15.48
C LEU A 162 9.42 -5.81 14.32
N LEU A 163 8.92 -6.54 13.34
CA LEU A 163 8.17 -5.99 12.22
C LEU A 163 6.90 -5.24 12.68
N THR A 164 6.19 -5.76 13.69
CA THR A 164 5.07 -5.06 14.34
C THR A 164 5.52 -3.75 14.97
N ARG A 165 6.66 -3.74 15.66
CA ARG A 165 7.23 -2.54 16.28
C ARG A 165 7.58 -1.47 15.24
N LEU A 166 8.22 -1.87 14.13
CA LEU A 166 8.56 -0.97 13.03
C LEU A 166 7.30 -0.37 12.38
N THR A 167 6.29 -1.22 12.10
CA THR A 167 5.00 -0.76 11.55
C THR A 167 4.32 0.24 12.49
N THR A 168 4.31 -0.05 13.78
CA THR A 168 3.70 0.84 14.78
C THR A 168 4.40 2.19 14.82
N ALA A 169 5.74 2.22 14.83
CA ALA A 169 6.52 3.46 14.84
C ALA A 169 6.28 4.30 13.57
N PHE A 170 6.25 3.64 12.40
CA PHE A 170 5.94 4.28 11.13
C PHE A 170 4.53 4.93 11.17
N ASN A 171 3.51 4.16 11.52
CA ASN A 171 2.11 4.63 11.53
C ASN A 171 1.86 5.72 12.57
N GLN A 172 2.48 5.62 13.76
CA GLN A 172 2.38 6.67 14.78
C GLN A 172 2.95 7.98 14.28
N GLN A 173 4.14 7.96 13.67
CA GLN A 173 4.77 9.16 13.18
C GLN A 173 4.07 9.70 11.91
N LEU A 174 3.55 8.83 11.05
CA LEU A 174 2.65 9.22 9.96
C LEU A 174 1.47 10.02 10.52
N GLY A 175 0.75 9.45 11.51
CA GLY A 175 -0.46 10.04 12.08
C GLY A 175 -0.24 11.39 12.80
N VAL A 176 0.90 11.57 13.48
CA VAL A 176 1.18 12.85 14.18
C VAL A 176 1.75 13.92 13.25
N THR A 177 2.24 13.55 12.06
CA THR A 177 2.84 14.50 11.11
C THR A 177 1.84 14.95 10.04
N ILE A 178 0.85 14.12 9.71
CA ILE A 178 -0.24 14.52 8.80
C ILE A 178 -1.02 15.68 9.41
N LEU A 179 -1.27 16.70 8.60
CA LEU A 179 -2.17 17.81 8.94
C LEU A 179 -3.62 17.35 8.75
N LEU A 180 -4.13 16.54 9.69
CA LEU A 180 -5.47 15.94 9.63
C LEU A 180 -6.56 17.01 9.70
N ASP A 181 -6.87 17.58 8.54
CA ASP A 181 -8.10 18.32 8.32
C ASP A 181 -9.07 17.44 7.52
N GLY A 182 -10.13 16.96 8.14
CA GLY A 182 -11.09 16.05 7.53
C GLY A 182 -11.82 16.60 6.29
N ARG A 183 -11.61 17.88 5.96
CA ARG A 183 -12.07 18.48 4.69
C ARG A 183 -11.18 18.07 3.51
N PHE A 184 -9.91 17.76 3.78
CA PHE A 184 -8.89 17.49 2.77
C PHE A 184 -8.27 16.11 2.87
N ILE A 185 -8.17 15.52 4.07
CA ILE A 185 -7.51 14.24 4.28
C ILE A 185 -8.43 13.26 4.99
N GLY A 186 -8.70 12.13 4.36
CA GLY A 186 -9.32 10.96 4.99
C GLY A 186 -8.27 9.89 5.29
N LEU A 187 -8.25 9.39 6.53
CA LEU A 187 -7.35 8.32 6.97
C LEU A 187 -8.10 6.99 7.02
N VAL A 188 -7.61 6.00 6.29
CA VAL A 188 -8.04 4.60 6.37
C VAL A 188 -7.14 3.86 7.37
N GLN A 189 -7.74 3.35 8.43
CA GLN A 189 -7.04 2.61 9.51
C GLN A 189 -6.91 1.12 9.14
N ALA A 190 -6.09 0.81 8.12
CA ALA A 190 -5.88 -0.55 7.65
C ALA A 190 -5.16 -1.43 8.70
N ASP A 191 -4.26 -0.87 9.51
CA ASP A 191 -3.61 -1.61 10.60
C ASP A 191 -4.63 -2.16 11.60
N LEU A 192 -5.61 -1.34 12.00
CA LEU A 192 -6.68 -1.77 12.89
C LEU A 192 -7.50 -2.92 12.29
N GLN A 193 -7.84 -2.81 11.01
CA GLN A 193 -8.60 -3.84 10.29
C GLN A 193 -7.80 -5.14 10.19
N PHE A 194 -6.51 -5.08 9.86
CA PHE A 194 -5.64 -6.26 9.78
C PHE A 194 -5.48 -6.96 11.11
N ARG A 195 -5.37 -6.22 12.23
CA ARG A 195 -5.35 -6.80 13.58
C ARG A 195 -6.66 -7.55 13.89
N ALA A 196 -7.80 -6.97 13.53
CA ALA A 196 -9.11 -7.60 13.74
C ALA A 196 -9.25 -8.89 12.90
N ILE A 197 -8.81 -8.88 11.64
CA ILE A 197 -8.79 -10.06 10.77
C ILE A 197 -7.87 -11.14 11.34
N ALA A 198 -6.66 -10.80 11.79
CA ALA A 198 -5.72 -11.75 12.36
C ALA A 198 -6.25 -12.40 13.66
N GLN A 199 -7.05 -11.67 14.45
CA GLN A 199 -7.67 -12.18 15.67
C GLN A 199 -8.87 -13.09 15.40
N SER A 200 -9.64 -12.84 14.35
CA SER A 200 -10.86 -13.58 14.02
C SER A 200 -11.03 -13.76 12.50
N PRO A 201 -10.14 -14.52 11.83
CA PRO A 201 -10.14 -14.65 10.38
C PRO A 201 -11.50 -15.08 9.82
N GLY A 202 -12.10 -16.13 10.40
CA GLY A 202 -13.40 -16.67 9.96
C GLY A 202 -14.53 -15.65 10.03
N GLY A 203 -14.49 -14.71 10.97
CA GLY A 203 -15.48 -13.62 11.08
C GLY A 203 -15.43 -12.64 9.91
N TYR A 204 -14.33 -12.61 9.18
CA TYR A 204 -14.10 -11.79 7.99
C TYR A 204 -14.08 -12.62 6.69
N GLY A 205 -14.44 -13.90 6.74
CA GLY A 205 -14.50 -14.77 5.57
C GLY A 205 -13.15 -15.36 5.13
N PHE A 206 -12.09 -15.23 5.95
CA PHE A 206 -10.78 -15.82 5.66
C PHE A 206 -10.67 -17.24 6.21
N VAL A 207 -10.25 -18.17 5.37
CA VAL A 207 -9.94 -19.55 5.75
C VAL A 207 -8.53 -19.68 6.32
N ASN A 208 -7.59 -18.89 5.77
CA ASN A 208 -6.19 -18.88 6.16
C ASN A 208 -5.63 -17.45 6.10
N VAL A 209 -4.86 -17.06 7.10
CA VAL A 209 -4.14 -15.78 7.18
C VAL A 209 -2.67 -15.97 7.57
N THR A 210 -2.19 -17.22 7.65
CA THR A 210 -0.83 -17.57 8.06
C THR A 210 0.07 -17.99 6.90
N GLU A 211 -0.52 -18.30 5.76
CA GLU A 211 0.17 -18.66 4.53
C GLU A 211 -0.13 -17.66 3.42
N GLY A 212 0.81 -17.52 2.48
CA GLY A 212 0.60 -16.66 1.31
C GLY A 212 -0.46 -17.24 0.39
N ALA A 213 -1.32 -16.40 -0.16
CA ALA A 213 -2.34 -16.83 -1.13
C ALA A 213 -1.74 -17.26 -2.47
N CYS A 214 -0.52 -16.81 -2.79
CA CYS A 214 0.13 -17.08 -4.08
C CYS A 214 1.27 -18.08 -3.93
N THR A 215 1.34 -19.04 -4.82
CA THR A 215 2.47 -19.99 -4.94
C THR A 215 3.60 -19.43 -5.81
N VAL A 216 3.33 -18.36 -6.55
CA VAL A 216 4.28 -17.68 -7.45
C VAL A 216 4.47 -16.22 -7.04
N ALA A 217 5.59 -15.62 -7.45
CA ALA A 217 5.88 -14.22 -7.16
C ALA A 217 4.93 -13.26 -7.88
N LEU A 218 4.65 -12.11 -7.26
CA LEU A 218 3.95 -11.00 -7.91
C LEU A 218 4.82 -10.44 -9.06
N PRO A 219 4.22 -9.99 -10.16
CA PRO A 219 2.80 -9.89 -10.46
C PRO A 219 2.20 -11.12 -11.16
N LEU A 220 2.82 -12.29 -11.06
CA LEU A 220 2.40 -13.50 -11.78
C LEU A 220 1.27 -14.25 -11.07
N CYS A 221 0.97 -13.92 -9.81
CA CYS A 221 -0.09 -14.54 -9.04
C CYS A 221 -1.47 -14.35 -9.70
N ARG A 222 -2.22 -15.45 -9.80
CA ARG A 222 -3.54 -15.52 -10.43
C ARG A 222 -4.49 -16.37 -9.59
N ASP A 223 -5.76 -16.42 -9.94
CA ASP A 223 -6.78 -17.22 -9.26
C ASP A 223 -6.46 -18.72 -9.20
N ASP A 224 -5.66 -19.21 -10.15
CA ASP A 224 -5.33 -20.61 -10.32
C ASP A 224 -3.90 -20.99 -9.82
N THR A 225 -3.18 -20.07 -9.12
CA THR A 225 -1.78 -20.30 -8.67
C THR A 225 -1.55 -20.21 -7.16
#